data_bc2d2052251d27a003479b9ce10a8784
#
_entry.id   bc2d2052251d27a003479b9ce10a8784
#
_cell.length_a   1.000
_cell.length_b   1.000
_cell.length_c   1.000
_cell.angle_alpha   90.00
_cell.angle_beta   90.00
_cell.angle_gamma   90.00
#
_symmetry.space_group_name_H-M   'P 1'
#
loop_
_entity.id
_entity.type
_entity.pdbx_description
1 polymer ?
#
loop_
_entity_poly.entity_id
_entity_poly.type
_entity_poly.pdbx_seq_one_letter_code
_entity_poly.pdbx_strand_id
1 'polypeptide(L)'
;LVVPIRDGAGNPMSGVTIGDDGLKAGLNGVANGRLSFNQVRVPRSALLDRFGAVSAEGVYSSPIDNANRRFFTMLGTLVQGRISIAGAAVSATKNALTIAVRYGNRRRQFKAPDSDTEIAVLDYLAHQRALLPALASTYAFSFAQAELVAELNDVPRDDDEARRRLETFAAGLKAASTWHASATIQTCREACGGAGYLAENQLVGLRADLDVFTTFEGDNTVLFQLVAKTLLTSYQAEFGELDTLGTVRLVA
;
A
#
# COMPACT_ATOMS: atom_id res chain seq x y z
N LEU A 1 -4.20 -7.41 -23.68
CA LEU A 1 -5.06 -6.85 -24.73
C LEU A 1 -5.74 -5.58 -24.21
N VAL A 2 -5.84 -4.56 -25.06
CA VAL A 2 -6.71 -3.39 -24.80
C VAL A 2 -8.05 -3.68 -25.45
N VAL A 3 -9.10 -3.77 -24.64
CA VAL A 3 -10.44 -4.12 -25.11
C VAL A 3 -11.38 -2.97 -24.77
N PRO A 4 -11.97 -2.27 -25.77
CA PRO A 4 -13.04 -1.31 -25.49
C PRO A 4 -14.24 -2.03 -24.84
N ILE A 5 -14.69 -1.54 -23.71
CA ILE A 5 -15.86 -2.12 -23.02
C ILE A 5 -17.15 -1.35 -23.28
N ARG A 6 -17.04 -0.10 -23.75
CA ARG A 6 -18.19 0.76 -24.09
C ARG A 6 -17.95 1.47 -25.43
N ASP A 7 -19.02 1.79 -26.10
CA ASP A 7 -19.03 2.65 -27.29
C ASP A 7 -18.97 4.15 -26.92
N GLY A 8 -18.94 5.02 -27.93
CA GLY A 8 -18.92 6.47 -27.75
C GLY A 8 -20.19 7.06 -27.11
N ALA A 9 -21.29 6.31 -27.06
CA ALA A 9 -22.52 6.68 -26.37
C ALA A 9 -22.64 6.08 -24.95
N GLY A 10 -21.61 5.32 -24.50
CA GLY A 10 -21.54 4.71 -23.17
C GLY A 10 -22.20 3.32 -23.07
N ASN A 11 -22.74 2.77 -24.15
CA ASN A 11 -23.34 1.44 -24.15
C ASN A 11 -22.26 0.34 -24.14
N PRO A 12 -22.51 -0.82 -23.50
CA PRO A 12 -21.59 -1.95 -23.59
C PRO A 12 -21.32 -2.37 -25.03
N MET A 13 -20.06 -2.69 -25.34
CA MET A 13 -19.70 -3.26 -26.64
C MET A 13 -20.31 -4.65 -26.82
N SER A 14 -20.53 -5.05 -28.09
CA SER A 14 -21.05 -6.38 -28.42
C SER A 14 -20.17 -7.47 -27.79
N GLY A 15 -20.81 -8.41 -27.07
CA GLY A 15 -20.14 -9.49 -26.37
C GLY A 15 -19.51 -9.09 -25.02
N VAL A 16 -19.64 -7.83 -24.60
CA VAL A 16 -19.18 -7.35 -23.29
C VAL A 16 -20.35 -7.22 -22.34
N THR A 17 -20.26 -7.86 -21.18
CA THR A 17 -21.21 -7.68 -20.07
C THR A 17 -20.50 -6.96 -18.93
N ILE A 18 -21.11 -5.89 -18.44
CA ILE A 18 -20.60 -5.05 -17.35
C ILE A 18 -21.56 -5.16 -16.18
N GLY A 19 -21.06 -5.61 -15.03
CA GLY A 19 -21.81 -5.68 -13.76
C GLY A 19 -21.23 -4.69 -12.76
N ASP A 20 -22.08 -4.17 -11.89
CA ASP A 20 -21.72 -3.34 -10.75
C ASP A 20 -21.58 -4.21 -9.49
N ASP A 21 -20.60 -3.94 -8.62
CA ASP A 21 -20.41 -4.67 -7.36
C ASP A 21 -21.20 -4.03 -6.19
N GLY A 22 -21.91 -2.94 -6.43
CA GLY A 22 -22.71 -2.23 -5.44
C GLY A 22 -21.90 -1.43 -4.43
N LEU A 23 -22.51 -1.12 -3.29
CA LEU A 23 -21.87 -0.37 -2.22
C LEU A 23 -20.81 -1.22 -1.51
N LYS A 24 -19.64 -0.62 -1.27
CA LYS A 24 -18.52 -1.19 -0.55
C LYS A 24 -18.43 -0.60 0.86
N ALA A 25 -17.63 -1.21 1.72
CA ALA A 25 -17.35 -0.69 3.06
C ALA A 25 -16.69 0.69 3.04
N GLY A 26 -15.84 0.95 2.03
CA GLY A 26 -15.15 2.22 1.79
C GLY A 26 -14.80 2.40 0.32
N LEU A 27 -14.11 3.51 -0.01
CA LEU A 27 -13.70 3.86 -1.39
C LEU A 27 -14.87 3.84 -2.38
N ASN A 28 -16.07 4.28 -1.97
CA ASN A 28 -17.25 4.25 -2.82
C ASN A 28 -17.17 5.19 -4.03
N GLY A 29 -16.23 6.15 -4.04
CA GLY A 29 -15.92 6.96 -5.21
C GLY A 29 -15.12 6.23 -6.30
N VAL A 30 -14.53 5.06 -5.99
CA VAL A 30 -13.84 4.22 -6.96
C VAL A 30 -14.81 3.22 -7.56
N ALA A 31 -15.01 3.28 -8.88
CA ALA A 31 -15.85 2.33 -9.58
C ALA A 31 -15.20 0.94 -9.61
N ASN A 32 -15.92 -0.04 -9.07
CA ASN A 32 -15.57 -1.44 -9.16
C ASN A 32 -16.72 -2.22 -9.80
N GLY A 33 -16.39 -3.22 -10.60
CA GLY A 33 -17.40 -4.00 -11.31
C GLY A 33 -16.80 -5.26 -11.93
N ARG A 34 -17.70 -6.08 -12.45
CA ARG A 34 -17.37 -7.33 -13.13
C ARG A 34 -17.45 -7.15 -14.62
N LEU A 35 -16.48 -7.71 -15.33
CA LEU A 35 -16.46 -7.74 -16.78
C LEU A 35 -16.49 -9.19 -17.26
N SER A 36 -17.37 -9.48 -18.20
CA SER A 36 -17.41 -10.75 -18.90
C SER A 36 -17.32 -10.51 -20.40
N PHE A 37 -16.57 -11.36 -21.08
CA PHE A 37 -16.32 -11.27 -22.52
C PHE A 37 -16.79 -12.57 -23.19
N ASN A 38 -17.69 -12.46 -24.15
CA ASN A 38 -18.19 -13.58 -24.93
C ASN A 38 -17.97 -13.31 -26.42
N GLN A 39 -17.07 -14.06 -27.04
CA GLN A 39 -16.73 -13.96 -28.47
C GLN A 39 -16.34 -12.54 -28.93
N VAL A 40 -15.76 -11.73 -28.03
CA VAL A 40 -15.29 -10.37 -28.36
C VAL A 40 -14.07 -10.48 -29.28
N ARG A 41 -14.15 -9.80 -30.42
CA ARG A 41 -13.05 -9.73 -31.39
C ARG A 41 -12.40 -8.35 -31.34
N VAL A 42 -11.09 -8.31 -31.22
CA VAL A 42 -10.28 -7.09 -31.27
C VAL A 42 -9.19 -7.25 -32.33
N PRO A 43 -8.73 -6.16 -32.95
CA PRO A 43 -7.61 -6.24 -33.89
C PRO A 43 -6.33 -6.69 -33.18
N ARG A 44 -5.41 -7.31 -33.91
CA ARG A 44 -4.11 -7.72 -33.38
C ARG A 44 -3.32 -6.57 -32.75
N SER A 45 -3.47 -5.36 -33.25
CA SER A 45 -2.89 -4.13 -32.71
C SER A 45 -3.38 -3.77 -31.30
N ALA A 46 -4.44 -4.42 -30.79
CA ALA A 46 -4.88 -4.29 -29.40
C ALA A 46 -4.02 -5.10 -28.40
N LEU A 47 -3.10 -5.92 -28.90
CA LEU A 47 -2.12 -6.60 -28.07
C LEU A 47 -1.07 -5.59 -27.58
N LEU A 48 -0.84 -5.57 -26.26
CA LEU A 48 0.31 -4.88 -25.66
C LEU A 48 1.55 -5.75 -25.90
N ASP A 49 2.40 -5.36 -26.82
CA ASP A 49 3.42 -6.21 -27.43
C ASP A 49 4.84 -5.98 -26.92
N ARG A 50 5.02 -5.16 -25.87
CA ARG A 50 6.33 -4.83 -25.31
C ARG A 50 7.16 -6.06 -24.91
N PHE A 51 6.51 -7.09 -24.34
CA PHE A 51 7.17 -8.29 -23.82
C PHE A 51 6.71 -9.59 -24.50
N GLY A 52 5.87 -9.47 -25.51
CA GLY A 52 5.40 -10.62 -26.28
C GLY A 52 4.46 -10.19 -27.40
N ALA A 53 4.79 -10.53 -28.62
CA ALA A 53 4.07 -10.15 -29.84
C ALA A 53 3.51 -11.37 -30.56
N VAL A 54 2.52 -11.14 -31.42
CA VAL A 54 1.97 -12.15 -32.34
C VAL A 54 2.09 -11.61 -33.76
N SER A 55 2.72 -12.36 -34.64
CA SER A 55 2.88 -11.98 -36.08
C SER A 55 1.54 -12.02 -36.82
N ALA A 56 1.54 -11.58 -38.08
CA ALA A 56 0.36 -11.67 -38.97
C ALA A 56 -0.07 -13.12 -39.21
N GLU A 57 0.90 -14.04 -39.23
CA GLU A 57 0.73 -15.47 -39.42
C GLU A 57 0.30 -16.21 -38.12
N GLY A 58 0.13 -15.48 -37.00
CA GLY A 58 -0.28 -16.06 -35.72
C GLY A 58 0.86 -16.64 -34.87
N VAL A 59 2.12 -16.37 -35.21
CA VAL A 59 3.29 -16.88 -34.49
C VAL A 59 3.60 -15.96 -33.30
N TYR A 60 3.63 -16.54 -32.11
CA TYR A 60 4.03 -15.82 -30.90
C TYR A 60 5.55 -15.69 -30.79
N SER A 61 6.03 -14.53 -30.36
CA SER A 61 7.44 -14.25 -30.07
C SER A 61 7.59 -13.38 -28.82
N SER A 62 8.72 -13.49 -28.14
CA SER A 62 9.03 -12.67 -26.98
C SER A 62 10.55 -12.43 -26.89
N PRO A 63 11.00 -11.23 -26.48
CA PRO A 63 12.41 -10.97 -26.18
C PRO A 63 12.88 -11.66 -24.89
N ILE A 64 11.95 -12.23 -24.09
CA ILE A 64 12.23 -12.94 -22.86
C ILE A 64 11.79 -14.40 -23.01
N ASP A 65 12.74 -15.31 -23.23
CA ASP A 65 12.47 -16.72 -23.50
C ASP A 65 11.79 -17.44 -22.33
N ASN A 66 12.26 -17.19 -21.09
CA ASN A 66 11.72 -17.83 -19.91
C ASN A 66 10.36 -17.23 -19.54
N ALA A 67 9.30 -18.06 -19.56
CA ALA A 67 7.93 -17.64 -19.28
C ALA A 67 7.73 -17.05 -17.86
N ASN A 68 8.40 -17.62 -16.86
CA ASN A 68 8.33 -17.11 -15.49
C ASN A 68 9.02 -15.74 -15.38
N ARG A 69 10.23 -15.60 -15.97
CA ARG A 69 10.93 -14.31 -15.99
C ARG A 69 10.08 -13.25 -16.70
N ARG A 70 9.45 -13.59 -17.81
CA ARG A 70 8.55 -12.70 -18.54
C ARG A 70 7.35 -12.27 -17.68
N PHE A 71 6.70 -13.20 -16.99
CA PHE A 71 5.59 -12.94 -16.09
C PHE A 71 6.01 -11.98 -14.96
N PHE A 72 7.09 -12.26 -14.27
CA PHE A 72 7.58 -11.42 -13.18
C PHE A 72 8.06 -10.04 -13.67
N THR A 73 8.63 -9.94 -14.88
CA THR A 73 8.96 -8.64 -15.48
C THR A 73 7.72 -7.79 -15.72
N MET A 74 6.60 -8.40 -16.14
CA MET A 74 5.33 -7.67 -16.28
C MET A 74 4.74 -7.25 -14.93
N LEU A 75 4.93 -8.04 -13.87
CA LEU A 75 4.48 -7.70 -12.52
C LEU A 75 5.28 -6.59 -11.85
N GLY A 76 6.46 -6.24 -12.36
CA GLY A 76 7.30 -5.16 -11.83
C GLY A 76 6.58 -3.79 -11.77
N THR A 77 5.53 -3.59 -12.57
CA THR A 77 4.68 -2.39 -12.49
C THR A 77 3.89 -2.28 -11.17
N LEU A 78 3.69 -3.37 -10.43
CA LEU A 78 3.01 -3.37 -9.14
C LEU A 78 3.79 -2.66 -8.03
N VAL A 79 5.10 -2.45 -8.22
CA VAL A 79 5.94 -1.71 -7.25
C VAL A 79 5.43 -0.30 -7.05
N GLN A 80 5.08 0.41 -8.13
CA GLN A 80 4.53 1.77 -8.06
C GLN A 80 3.19 1.82 -7.30
N GLY A 81 2.32 0.83 -7.52
CA GLY A 81 1.06 0.70 -6.78
C GLY A 81 1.30 0.56 -5.28
N ARG A 82 2.22 -0.33 -4.87
CA ARG A 82 2.60 -0.53 -3.46
C ARG A 82 3.15 0.73 -2.82
N ILE A 83 4.04 1.45 -3.52
CA ILE A 83 4.60 2.73 -3.06
C ILE A 83 3.49 3.77 -2.89
N SER A 84 2.58 3.87 -3.84
CA SER A 84 1.45 4.81 -3.79
C SER A 84 0.51 4.52 -2.62
N ILE A 85 0.19 3.24 -2.38
CA ILE A 85 -0.67 2.83 -1.26
C ILE A 85 0.01 3.05 0.10
N ALA A 86 1.32 2.79 0.20
CA ALA A 86 2.08 3.13 1.42
C ALA A 86 2.02 4.63 1.71
N GLY A 87 2.23 5.48 0.71
CA GLY A 87 2.13 6.94 0.83
C GLY A 87 0.73 7.42 1.21
N ALA A 88 -0.30 6.83 0.63
CA ALA A 88 -1.69 7.13 0.97
C ALA A 88 -2.01 6.75 2.42
N ALA A 89 -1.57 5.58 2.90
CA ALA A 89 -1.74 5.15 4.28
C ALA A 89 -1.05 6.10 5.27
N VAL A 90 0.20 6.49 5.00
CA VAL A 90 0.93 7.47 5.81
C VAL A 90 0.23 8.82 5.83
N SER A 91 -0.30 9.29 4.69
CA SER A 91 -1.01 10.57 4.60
C SER A 91 -2.31 10.56 5.40
N ALA A 92 -3.10 9.48 5.31
CA ALA A 92 -4.31 9.33 6.09
C ALA A 92 -4.03 9.24 7.59
N THR A 93 -2.94 8.58 7.99
CA THR A 93 -2.49 8.54 9.39
C THR A 93 -2.14 9.93 9.91
N LYS A 94 -1.44 10.76 9.13
CA LYS A 94 -1.15 12.16 9.47
C LYS A 94 -2.43 12.97 9.68
N ASN A 95 -3.44 12.79 8.82
CA ASN A 95 -4.72 13.47 8.96
C ASN A 95 -5.42 13.07 10.26
N ALA A 96 -5.51 11.76 10.54
CA ALA A 96 -6.14 11.25 11.76
C ALA A 96 -5.44 11.76 13.03
N LEU A 97 -4.11 11.71 13.08
CA LEU A 97 -3.33 12.24 14.19
C LEU A 97 -3.50 13.75 14.35
N THR A 98 -3.55 14.50 13.25
CA THR A 98 -3.81 15.95 13.30
C THR A 98 -5.16 16.25 13.93
N ILE A 99 -6.20 15.50 13.58
CA ILE A 99 -7.54 15.63 14.16
C ILE A 99 -7.49 15.31 15.66
N ALA A 100 -6.92 14.16 16.03
CA ALA A 100 -6.89 13.68 17.41
C ALA A 100 -6.07 14.59 18.34
N VAL A 101 -4.90 15.05 17.90
CA VAL A 101 -4.05 15.97 18.67
C VAL A 101 -4.71 17.32 18.86
N ARG A 102 -5.29 17.89 17.80
CA ARG A 102 -6.02 19.17 17.89
C ARG A 102 -7.25 19.08 18.78
N TYR A 103 -7.99 17.98 18.68
CA TYR A 103 -9.11 17.70 19.57
C TYR A 103 -8.64 17.59 21.02
N GLY A 104 -7.66 16.75 21.31
CA GLY A 104 -7.13 16.53 22.65
C GLY A 104 -6.59 17.80 23.32
N ASN A 105 -6.00 18.73 22.51
CA ASN A 105 -5.53 20.02 23.00
C ASN A 105 -6.66 21.01 23.33
N ARG A 106 -7.82 20.89 22.66
CA ARG A 106 -8.98 21.78 22.87
C ARG A 106 -9.98 21.24 23.88
N ARG A 107 -10.21 19.92 23.87
CA ARG A 107 -11.17 19.28 24.74
C ARG A 107 -10.68 19.33 26.18
N ARG A 108 -11.49 19.88 27.05
CA ARG A 108 -11.28 19.93 28.51
C ARG A 108 -12.15 18.88 29.19
N GLN A 109 -11.61 18.23 30.24
CA GLN A 109 -12.34 17.25 31.01
C GLN A 109 -11.66 17.02 32.37
N PHE A 110 -12.43 17.07 33.42
CA PHE A 110 -12.03 16.99 34.82
C PHE A 110 -11.08 18.14 35.24
N LYS A 111 -11.22 18.53 36.49
CA LYS A 111 -10.38 19.55 37.12
C LYS A 111 -9.04 18.94 37.55
N ALA A 112 -7.98 19.72 37.48
CA ALA A 112 -6.73 19.38 38.11
C ALA A 112 -6.89 19.44 39.66
N PRO A 113 -6.09 18.69 40.43
CA PRO A 113 -6.02 18.88 41.86
C PRO A 113 -5.80 20.36 42.20
N ASP A 114 -6.54 20.89 43.15
CA ASP A 114 -6.44 22.27 43.62
C ASP A 114 -6.72 23.37 42.56
N SER A 115 -7.48 23.04 41.52
CA SER A 115 -7.86 23.97 40.44
C SER A 115 -9.37 23.92 40.16
N ASP A 116 -9.94 25.08 39.87
CA ASP A 116 -11.32 25.17 39.40
C ASP A 116 -11.49 25.03 37.90
N THR A 117 -10.38 24.91 37.15
CA THR A 117 -10.38 24.77 35.70
C THR A 117 -10.15 23.31 35.26
N GLU A 118 -10.90 22.88 34.23
CA GLU A 118 -10.67 21.58 33.59
C GLU A 118 -9.38 21.64 32.75
N ILE A 119 -8.65 20.53 32.75
CA ILE A 119 -7.41 20.35 31.96
C ILE A 119 -7.67 19.81 30.56
N ALA A 120 -6.75 20.03 29.63
CA ALA A 120 -6.86 19.48 28.29
C ALA A 120 -6.72 17.95 28.35
N VAL A 121 -7.52 17.25 27.55
CA VAL A 121 -7.46 15.79 27.48
C VAL A 121 -6.06 15.31 27.04
N LEU A 122 -5.36 16.11 26.24
CA LEU A 122 -3.99 15.81 25.80
C LEU A 122 -2.97 15.83 26.95
N ASP A 123 -3.25 16.50 28.06
CA ASP A 123 -2.35 16.57 29.22
C ASP A 123 -2.36 15.28 30.07
N TYR A 124 -3.34 14.40 29.85
CA TYR A 124 -3.38 13.10 30.52
C TYR A 124 -2.36 12.13 29.93
N LEU A 125 -1.55 11.52 30.79
CA LEU A 125 -0.53 10.54 30.38
C LEU A 125 -1.12 9.36 29.59
N ALA A 126 -2.32 8.89 29.96
CA ALA A 126 -3.00 7.82 29.25
C ALA A 126 -3.30 8.21 27.78
N HIS A 127 -3.72 9.46 27.55
CA HIS A 127 -4.00 9.98 26.22
C HIS A 127 -2.70 10.14 25.39
N GLN A 128 -1.64 10.68 26.00
CA GLN A 128 -0.32 10.80 25.38
C GLN A 128 0.26 9.43 25.01
N ARG A 129 0.14 8.43 25.90
CA ARG A 129 0.58 7.05 25.63
C ARG A 129 -0.11 6.41 24.44
N ALA A 130 -1.35 6.78 24.15
CA ALA A 130 -2.05 6.29 22.96
C ALA A 130 -1.55 6.96 21.67
N LEU A 131 -1.29 8.28 21.69
CA LEU A 131 -1.00 9.05 20.48
C LEU A 131 0.49 9.21 20.16
N LEU A 132 1.37 9.39 21.16
CA LEU A 132 2.79 9.70 20.90
C LEU A 132 3.55 8.58 20.20
N PRO A 133 3.40 7.28 20.55
CA PRO A 133 4.05 6.21 19.79
C PRO A 133 3.56 6.13 18.35
N ALA A 134 2.25 6.33 18.13
CA ALA A 134 1.67 6.36 16.80
C ALA A 134 2.22 7.53 15.96
N LEU A 135 2.37 8.71 16.57
CA LEU A 135 2.97 9.88 15.95
C LEU A 135 4.43 9.63 15.57
N ALA A 136 5.25 9.10 16.48
CA ALA A 136 6.65 8.78 16.23
C ALA A 136 6.80 7.79 15.07
N SER A 137 6.03 6.70 15.07
CA SER A 137 6.01 5.72 13.99
C SER A 137 5.58 6.34 12.66
N THR A 138 4.61 7.25 12.67
CA THR A 138 4.15 7.94 11.46
C THR A 138 5.24 8.83 10.85
N TYR A 139 6.06 9.49 11.67
CA TYR A 139 7.24 10.22 11.19
C TYR A 139 8.25 9.26 10.53
N ALA A 140 8.56 8.14 11.18
CA ALA A 140 9.47 7.14 10.62
C ALA A 140 8.97 6.63 9.25
N PHE A 141 7.69 6.25 9.16
CA PHE A 141 7.08 5.85 7.88
C PHE A 141 7.07 6.97 6.84
N SER A 142 6.92 8.22 7.26
CA SER A 142 6.98 9.37 6.34
C SER A 142 8.36 9.55 5.73
N PHE A 143 9.43 9.38 6.51
CA PHE A 143 10.81 9.45 6.00
C PHE A 143 11.12 8.26 5.11
N ALA A 144 10.77 7.04 5.52
CA ALA A 144 10.93 5.84 4.71
C ALA A 144 10.18 5.92 3.36
N GLN A 145 8.98 6.52 3.36
CA GLN A 145 8.22 6.75 2.14
C GLN A 145 8.93 7.75 1.20
N ALA A 146 9.49 8.81 1.74
CA ALA A 146 10.23 9.80 0.94
C ALA A 146 11.48 9.18 0.31
N GLU A 147 12.23 8.37 1.06
CA GLU A 147 13.39 7.63 0.59
C GLU A 147 13.01 6.62 -0.50
N LEU A 148 11.94 5.84 -0.29
CA LEU A 148 11.47 4.88 -1.26
C LEU A 148 11.03 5.52 -2.59
N VAL A 149 10.41 6.70 -2.53
CA VAL A 149 10.04 7.47 -3.74
C VAL A 149 11.29 7.98 -4.46
N ALA A 150 12.30 8.44 -3.75
CA ALA A 150 13.57 8.85 -4.34
C ALA A 150 14.26 7.65 -5.02
N GLU A 151 14.37 6.52 -4.33
CA GLU A 151 14.95 5.30 -4.89
C GLU A 151 14.22 4.81 -6.15
N LEU A 152 12.89 4.86 -6.17
CA LEU A 152 12.10 4.52 -7.37
C LEU A 152 12.48 5.34 -8.61
N ASN A 153 12.80 6.61 -8.41
CA ASN A 153 13.18 7.50 -9.52
C ASN A 153 14.64 7.29 -9.98
N ASP A 154 15.50 6.86 -9.08
CA ASP A 154 16.95 6.78 -9.30
C ASP A 154 17.41 5.37 -9.74
N VAL A 155 16.63 4.32 -9.47
CA VAL A 155 17.01 2.93 -9.81
C VAL A 155 17.17 2.74 -11.31
N PRO A 156 18.38 2.32 -11.80
CA PRO A 156 18.61 2.01 -13.20
C PRO A 156 17.74 0.84 -13.69
N ARG A 157 17.31 0.90 -14.95
CA ARG A 157 16.44 -0.13 -15.52
C ARG A 157 17.10 -1.49 -15.72
N ASP A 158 18.40 -1.53 -15.81
CA ASP A 158 19.27 -2.67 -16.07
C ASP A 158 19.92 -3.24 -14.78
N ASP A 159 19.73 -2.61 -13.64
CA ASP A 159 20.19 -3.10 -12.33
C ASP A 159 19.12 -3.99 -11.67
N ASP A 160 19.23 -5.30 -11.91
CA ASP A 160 18.29 -6.30 -11.38
C ASP A 160 18.40 -6.45 -9.84
N GLU A 161 19.54 -6.15 -9.24
CA GLU A 161 19.74 -6.23 -7.79
C GLU A 161 19.09 -5.05 -7.07
N ALA A 162 19.38 -3.83 -7.52
CA ALA A 162 18.75 -2.63 -6.99
C ALA A 162 17.21 -2.68 -7.14
N ARG A 163 16.72 -3.20 -8.27
CA ARG A 163 15.27 -3.39 -8.49
C ARG A 163 14.66 -4.38 -7.51
N ARG A 164 15.32 -5.51 -7.22
CA ARG A 164 14.82 -6.49 -6.22
C ARG A 164 14.81 -5.89 -4.82
N ARG A 165 15.82 -5.09 -4.47
CA ARG A 165 15.86 -4.37 -3.19
C ARG A 165 14.69 -3.38 -3.09
N LEU A 166 14.46 -2.57 -4.11
CA LEU A 166 13.32 -1.66 -4.19
C LEU A 166 11.97 -2.38 -4.06
N GLU A 167 11.78 -3.50 -4.77
CA GLU A 167 10.56 -4.32 -4.68
C GLU A 167 10.31 -4.84 -3.28
N THR A 168 11.37 -5.30 -2.61
CA THR A 168 11.32 -5.81 -1.24
C THR A 168 10.99 -4.71 -0.25
N PHE A 169 11.62 -3.55 -0.40
CA PHE A 169 11.36 -2.38 0.44
C PHE A 169 9.93 -1.87 0.24
N ALA A 170 9.48 -1.73 -1.00
CA ALA A 170 8.11 -1.34 -1.32
C ALA A 170 7.06 -2.30 -0.73
N ALA A 171 7.31 -3.63 -0.79
CA ALA A 171 6.44 -4.63 -0.21
C ALA A 171 6.36 -4.51 1.32
N GLY A 172 7.51 -4.41 1.98
CA GLY A 172 7.59 -4.27 3.44
C GLY A 172 6.98 -2.97 3.94
N LEU A 173 7.30 -1.85 3.29
CA LEU A 173 6.78 -0.54 3.68
C LEU A 173 5.26 -0.47 3.48
N LYS A 174 4.72 -0.99 2.36
CA LYS A 174 3.27 -1.06 2.13
C LYS A 174 2.58 -1.85 3.22
N ALA A 175 3.07 -3.03 3.54
CA ALA A 175 2.45 -3.88 4.55
C ALA A 175 2.50 -3.25 5.95
N ALA A 176 3.66 -2.76 6.38
CA ALA A 176 3.84 -2.15 7.69
C ALA A 176 3.05 -0.85 7.85
N SER A 177 3.10 0.05 6.84
CA SER A 177 2.41 1.35 6.90
C SER A 177 0.89 1.22 6.87
N THR A 178 0.33 0.27 6.13
CA THR A 178 -1.13 0.07 6.08
C THR A 178 -1.67 -0.55 7.37
N TRP A 179 -0.97 -1.50 8.00
CA TRP A 179 -1.33 -1.98 9.33
C TRP A 179 -1.19 -0.90 10.39
N HIS A 180 -0.10 -0.11 10.34
CA HIS A 180 0.06 1.04 11.21
C HIS A 180 -1.09 2.04 11.07
N ALA A 181 -1.49 2.36 9.83
CA ALA A 181 -2.59 3.28 9.55
C ALA A 181 -3.92 2.78 10.12
N SER A 182 -4.26 1.50 9.91
CA SER A 182 -5.48 0.89 10.44
C SER A 182 -5.55 0.99 11.97
N ALA A 183 -4.44 0.65 12.66
CA ALA A 183 -4.35 0.74 14.11
C ALA A 183 -4.41 2.18 14.62
N THR A 184 -3.65 3.10 13.99
CA THR A 184 -3.55 4.49 14.41
C THR A 184 -4.85 5.26 14.20
N ILE A 185 -5.54 5.07 13.05
CA ILE A 185 -6.82 5.74 12.81
C ILE A 185 -7.86 5.28 13.82
N GLN A 186 -7.88 4.00 14.18
CA GLN A 186 -8.75 3.50 15.26
C GLN A 186 -8.41 4.14 16.60
N THR A 187 -7.13 4.22 16.96
CA THR A 187 -6.67 4.90 18.19
C THR A 187 -7.09 6.37 18.20
N CYS A 188 -6.92 7.10 17.08
CA CYS A 188 -7.34 8.50 16.95
C CYS A 188 -8.85 8.66 17.11
N ARG A 189 -9.64 7.75 16.53
CA ARG A 189 -11.10 7.75 16.68
C ARG A 189 -11.50 7.60 18.15
N GLU A 190 -10.87 6.68 18.87
CA GLU A 190 -11.14 6.44 20.30
C GLU A 190 -10.68 7.61 21.15
N ALA A 191 -9.52 8.17 20.88
CA ALA A 191 -8.98 9.34 21.56
C ALA A 191 -9.87 10.59 21.45
N CYS A 192 -10.70 10.69 20.42
CA CYS A 192 -11.69 11.76 20.25
C CYS A 192 -13.04 11.45 20.93
N GLY A 193 -13.19 10.31 21.63
CA GLY A 193 -14.44 9.94 22.30
C GLY A 193 -15.63 9.92 21.34
N GLY A 194 -16.77 10.45 21.80
CA GLY A 194 -17.99 10.53 20.97
C GLY A 194 -17.82 11.36 19.70
N ALA A 195 -17.03 12.43 19.74
CA ALA A 195 -16.73 13.24 18.55
C ALA A 195 -16.01 12.44 17.46
N GLY A 196 -15.16 11.46 17.85
CA GLY A 196 -14.50 10.57 16.89
C GLY A 196 -15.45 9.64 16.12
N TYR A 197 -16.68 9.47 16.58
CA TYR A 197 -17.69 8.64 15.91
C TYR A 197 -18.60 9.42 14.96
N LEU A 198 -18.55 10.75 15.00
CA LEU A 198 -19.35 11.59 14.12
C LEU A 198 -18.75 11.62 12.71
N ALA A 199 -19.57 11.42 11.69
CA ALA A 199 -19.16 11.36 10.30
C ALA A 199 -18.44 12.65 9.83
N GLU A 200 -18.87 13.82 10.33
CA GLU A 200 -18.28 15.14 10.02
C GLU A 200 -16.80 15.24 10.41
N ASN A 201 -16.35 14.48 11.41
CA ASN A 201 -14.96 14.44 11.87
C ASN A 201 -14.09 13.43 11.09
N GLN A 202 -14.63 12.77 10.07
CA GLN A 202 -13.99 11.97 9.04
C GLN A 202 -13.23 10.71 9.50
N LEU A 203 -12.99 10.50 10.80
CA LEU A 203 -12.18 9.38 11.29
C LEU A 203 -12.78 8.00 10.93
N VAL A 204 -14.10 7.87 10.98
CA VAL A 204 -14.81 6.64 10.60
C VAL A 204 -14.72 6.41 9.09
N GLY A 205 -14.87 7.47 8.29
CA GLY A 205 -14.73 7.40 6.84
C GLY A 205 -13.31 7.02 6.42
N LEU A 206 -12.29 7.67 6.99
CA LEU A 206 -10.89 7.33 6.75
C LEU A 206 -10.59 5.87 7.08
N ARG A 207 -11.11 5.36 8.19
CA ARG A 207 -10.93 3.97 8.57
C ARG A 207 -11.56 3.01 7.55
N ALA A 208 -12.80 3.29 7.13
CA ALA A 208 -13.51 2.48 6.14
C ALA A 208 -12.78 2.45 4.79
N ASP A 209 -12.29 3.61 4.34
CA ASP A 209 -11.56 3.72 3.07
C ASP A 209 -10.21 2.98 3.10
N LEU A 210 -9.52 2.97 4.25
CA LEU A 210 -8.21 2.32 4.38
C LEU A 210 -8.25 0.84 4.71
N ASP A 211 -9.39 0.30 5.09
CA ASP A 211 -9.51 -1.11 5.48
C ASP A 211 -8.97 -2.07 4.41
N VAL A 212 -9.33 -1.82 3.16
CA VAL A 212 -8.89 -2.63 2.02
C VAL A 212 -7.41 -2.49 1.69
N PHE A 213 -6.71 -1.48 2.20
CA PHE A 213 -5.28 -1.27 1.94
C PHE A 213 -4.40 -2.40 2.47
N THR A 214 -4.89 -3.16 3.43
CA THR A 214 -4.16 -4.32 3.97
C THR A 214 -4.18 -5.51 3.03
N THR A 215 -5.07 -5.53 2.04
CA THR A 215 -5.31 -6.68 1.13
C THR A 215 -5.01 -6.38 -0.33
N PHE A 216 -5.45 -5.23 -0.87
CA PHE A 216 -5.21 -4.93 -2.29
C PHE A 216 -3.74 -4.48 -2.53
N GLU A 217 -3.31 -4.44 -3.79
CA GLU A 217 -1.88 -4.27 -4.19
C GLU A 217 -0.94 -5.27 -3.53
N GLY A 218 -1.47 -6.41 -3.13
CA GLY A 218 -0.83 -7.52 -2.42
C GLY A 218 -1.24 -7.58 -0.95
N ASP A 219 -1.77 -8.73 -0.54
CA ASP A 219 -2.08 -9.03 0.85
C ASP A 219 -0.82 -8.87 1.73
N ASN A 220 -0.95 -8.21 2.86
CA ASN A 220 0.18 -7.87 3.71
C ASN A 220 0.96 -9.11 4.21
N THR A 221 0.27 -10.21 4.51
CA THR A 221 0.92 -11.45 4.94
C THR A 221 1.78 -12.03 3.82
N VAL A 222 1.25 -12.01 2.59
CA VAL A 222 1.98 -12.46 1.39
C VAL A 222 3.17 -11.54 1.09
N LEU A 223 3.02 -10.23 1.27
CA LEU A 223 4.12 -9.28 1.09
C LEU A 223 5.25 -9.50 2.10
N PHE A 224 4.93 -9.81 3.37
CA PHE A 224 5.95 -10.16 4.35
C PHE A 224 6.64 -11.50 4.07
N GLN A 225 5.95 -12.47 3.45
CA GLN A 225 6.60 -13.68 2.96
C GLN A 225 7.61 -13.38 1.85
N LEU A 226 7.28 -12.43 0.95
CA LEU A 226 8.23 -11.97 -0.07
C LEU A 226 9.46 -11.31 0.58
N VAL A 227 9.27 -10.42 1.55
CA VAL A 227 10.35 -9.79 2.30
C VAL A 227 11.23 -10.84 3.00
N ALA A 228 10.62 -11.76 3.73
CA ALA A 228 11.34 -12.83 4.43
C ALA A 228 12.16 -13.70 3.47
N LYS A 229 11.57 -14.09 2.34
CA LYS A 229 12.28 -14.85 1.31
C LYS A 229 13.51 -14.10 0.79
N THR A 230 13.38 -12.81 0.48
CA THR A 230 14.50 -12.01 -0.03
C THR A 230 15.61 -11.89 1.01
N LEU A 231 15.27 -11.59 2.27
CA LEU A 231 16.23 -11.49 3.37
C LEU A 231 16.98 -12.81 3.59
N LEU A 232 16.27 -13.95 3.60
CA LEU A 232 16.91 -15.27 3.73
C LEU A 232 17.84 -15.60 2.56
N THR A 233 17.45 -15.20 1.34
CA THR A 233 18.29 -15.43 0.15
C THR A 233 19.56 -14.59 0.20
N SER A 234 19.46 -13.32 0.60
CA SER A 234 20.63 -12.43 0.78
C SER A 234 21.56 -12.97 1.88
N TYR A 235 20.96 -13.39 3.00
CA TYR A 235 21.71 -13.98 4.10
C TYR A 235 22.46 -15.26 3.68
N GLN A 236 21.82 -16.16 2.92
CA GLN A 236 22.46 -17.35 2.37
C GLN A 236 23.64 -17.02 1.44
N ALA A 237 23.51 -15.98 0.63
CA ALA A 237 24.60 -15.55 -0.25
C ALA A 237 25.79 -15.05 0.56
N GLU A 238 25.57 -14.21 1.57
CA GLU A 238 26.62 -13.72 2.47
C GLU A 238 27.33 -14.85 3.23
N PHE A 239 26.56 -15.84 3.74
CA PHE A 239 27.15 -17.00 4.43
C PHE A 239 27.89 -17.96 3.49
N GLY A 240 27.45 -18.12 2.26
CA GLY A 240 28.11 -18.95 1.25
C GLY A 240 29.48 -18.44 0.84
N GLU A 241 29.75 -17.16 1.02
CA GLU A 241 31.03 -16.50 0.73
C GLU A 241 31.98 -16.45 1.95
N LEU A 242 31.48 -16.75 3.16
CA LEU A 242 32.30 -16.73 4.37
C LEU A 242 33.10 -18.04 4.50
N ASP A 243 34.41 -17.88 4.66
CA ASP A 243 35.25 -18.96 5.14
C ASP A 243 34.97 -19.28 6.63
N THR A 244 35.57 -20.35 7.17
CA THR A 244 35.33 -20.80 8.55
C THR A 244 35.70 -19.70 9.58
N LEU A 245 36.66 -18.85 9.28
CA LEU A 245 37.08 -17.72 10.14
C LEU A 245 36.08 -16.55 10.06
N GLY A 246 35.56 -16.28 8.89
CA GLY A 246 34.51 -15.27 8.68
C GLY A 246 33.24 -15.61 9.42
N THR A 247 32.82 -16.88 9.36
CA THR A 247 31.62 -17.40 10.08
C THR A 247 31.79 -17.26 11.60
N VAL A 248 32.95 -17.59 12.15
CA VAL A 248 33.22 -17.45 13.59
C VAL A 248 33.20 -15.98 14.04
N ARG A 249 33.69 -15.05 13.21
CA ARG A 249 33.66 -13.61 13.53
C ARG A 249 32.25 -13.00 13.49
N LEU A 250 31.36 -13.58 12.74
CA LEU A 250 29.97 -13.08 12.62
C LEU A 250 29.10 -13.54 13.79
N VAL A 251 29.43 -14.67 14.43
CA VAL A 251 28.70 -15.28 15.56
C VAL A 251 29.25 -14.85 16.92
N ALA A 252 30.44 -14.27 16.98
CA ALA A 252 31.07 -13.74 18.19
C ALA A 252 30.75 -12.27 18.41
#